data_6a9904816ed5acb7e650aaa6c775968a
#
_entry.id   6a9904816ed5acb7e650aaa6c775968a
#
_cell.length_a   1.000
_cell.length_b   1.000
_cell.length_c   1.000
_cell.angle_alpha   90.00
_cell.angle_beta   90.00
_cell.angle_gamma   90.00
#
_symmetry.space_group_name_H-M   'P 1'
#
loop_
_entity.id
_entity.type
_entity.pdbx_description
1 polymer ?
#
loop_
_entity_poly.entity_id
_entity_poly.type
_entity_poly.pdbx_seq_one_letter_code
_entity_poly.pdbx_strand_id
1 'polypeptide(L)'
;HGIFDWLLAHVTCCGEWLFAFLTISFVYWIVDKKCGIYLAFNYFLGILINQFIKITACIYRPWVLDSRIHPTASAMKMATGYSFPSGHTAIATSIWGGLAVKFWNNKVLRYSFICLVLLVGFSRNYLLVHTPQDVVVSLILGIFVLWGNLKLLDWIDKGKNRDWVVFGAVLFVCAVLIAYTELKHYPIDYFNGKILVDPLKMTRDSYPKVYMIIGAFLGWILDRKFINFE
;
A
#
# COMPACT_ATOMS: atom_id res chain seq x y z
N HIS A 1 24.88 -2.34 -14.36
CA HIS A 1 24.32 -1.01 -14.10
C HIS A 1 24.16 -0.29 -15.44
N GLY A 2 22.93 -0.08 -15.89
CA GLY A 2 22.63 0.44 -17.21
C GLY A 2 21.32 1.23 -17.25
N ILE A 3 20.83 1.52 -18.48
CA ILE A 3 19.58 2.22 -18.76
C ILE A 3 18.39 1.60 -18.00
N PHE A 4 18.37 0.28 -17.87
CA PHE A 4 17.30 -0.43 -17.14
C PHE A 4 17.30 -0.14 -15.64
N ASP A 5 18.45 0.06 -14.99
CA ASP A 5 18.52 0.43 -13.57
C ASP A 5 17.84 1.79 -13.35
N TRP A 6 18.18 2.77 -14.18
CA TRP A 6 17.58 4.10 -14.14
C TRP A 6 16.09 4.04 -14.43
N LEU A 7 15.67 3.37 -15.50
CA LEU A 7 14.28 3.25 -15.89
C LEU A 7 13.43 2.60 -14.79
N LEU A 8 13.87 1.45 -14.27
CA LEU A 8 13.11 0.71 -13.25
C LEU A 8 13.12 1.39 -11.89
N ALA A 9 14.17 2.17 -11.56
CA ALA A 9 14.17 3.04 -10.40
C ALA A 9 13.14 4.17 -10.52
N HIS A 10 12.85 4.67 -11.74
CA HIS A 10 11.77 5.66 -11.92
C HIS A 10 10.37 5.01 -11.98
N VAL A 11 10.24 3.86 -12.63
CA VAL A 11 8.98 3.10 -12.64
C VAL A 11 8.51 2.78 -11.22
N THR A 12 9.44 2.43 -10.32
CA THR A 12 9.08 2.09 -8.94
C THR A 12 8.45 3.27 -8.18
N CYS A 13 8.73 4.53 -8.55
CA CYS A 13 8.12 5.71 -7.95
C CYS A 13 6.59 5.72 -8.11
N CYS A 14 6.07 5.10 -9.18
CA CYS A 14 4.61 4.91 -9.35
C CYS A 14 3.97 4.02 -8.27
N GLY A 15 4.76 3.32 -7.47
CA GLY A 15 4.34 2.56 -6.30
C GLY A 15 4.63 3.27 -4.97
N GLU A 16 4.99 4.54 -4.97
CA GLU A 16 5.24 5.33 -3.77
C GLU A 16 4.01 6.08 -3.27
N TRP A 17 3.99 6.36 -1.97
CA TRP A 17 2.88 7.04 -1.30
C TRP A 17 2.57 8.43 -1.88
N LEU A 18 3.60 9.18 -2.32
CA LEU A 18 3.41 10.52 -2.89
C LEU A 18 2.65 10.46 -4.21
N PHE A 19 3.03 9.55 -5.12
CA PHE A 19 2.31 9.33 -6.38
C PHE A 19 0.88 8.88 -6.14
N ALA A 20 0.67 7.97 -5.18
CA ALA A 20 -0.67 7.54 -4.80
C ALA A 20 -1.52 8.72 -4.33
N PHE A 21 -1.00 9.54 -3.42
CA PHE A 21 -1.70 10.69 -2.89
C PHE A 21 -2.05 11.72 -3.97
N LEU A 22 -1.10 12.06 -4.83
CA LEU A 22 -1.33 12.98 -5.96
C LEU A 22 -2.38 12.42 -6.93
N THR A 23 -2.31 11.13 -7.25
CA THR A 23 -3.29 10.48 -8.15
C THR A 23 -4.68 10.45 -7.54
N ILE A 24 -4.81 10.08 -6.26
CA ILE A 24 -6.09 10.09 -5.54
C ILE A 24 -6.68 11.49 -5.54
N SER A 25 -5.88 12.50 -5.17
CA SER A 25 -6.33 13.89 -5.12
C SER A 25 -6.75 14.40 -6.49
N PHE A 26 -5.96 14.15 -7.53
CA PHE A 26 -6.29 14.53 -8.89
C PHE A 26 -7.60 13.89 -9.37
N VAL A 27 -7.74 12.58 -9.18
CA VAL A 27 -8.95 11.86 -9.59
C VAL A 27 -10.16 12.34 -8.78
N TYR A 28 -10.02 12.54 -7.49
CA TYR A 28 -11.10 12.98 -6.60
C TYR A 28 -11.62 14.38 -6.96
N TRP A 29 -10.72 15.34 -7.21
CA TRP A 29 -11.11 16.73 -7.43
C TRP A 29 -11.41 17.08 -8.89
N ILE A 30 -10.83 16.34 -9.86
CA ILE A 30 -10.82 16.79 -11.28
C ILE A 30 -11.53 15.79 -12.19
N VAL A 31 -11.46 14.46 -11.90
CA VAL A 31 -11.96 13.43 -12.83
C VAL A 31 -13.31 12.88 -12.40
N ASP A 32 -13.37 12.25 -11.25
CA ASP A 32 -14.57 11.58 -10.73
C ASP A 32 -14.41 11.34 -9.22
N LYS A 33 -15.20 12.04 -8.42
CA LYS A 33 -15.19 11.96 -6.96
C LYS A 33 -15.38 10.52 -6.45
N LYS A 34 -16.31 9.77 -7.03
CA LYS A 34 -16.57 8.38 -6.61
C LYS A 34 -15.37 7.48 -6.91
N CYS A 35 -14.73 7.70 -8.04
CA CYS A 35 -13.49 7.00 -8.37
C CYS A 35 -12.37 7.36 -7.39
N GLY A 36 -12.19 8.64 -7.06
CA GLY A 36 -11.21 9.10 -6.08
C GLY A 36 -11.43 8.47 -4.70
N ILE A 37 -12.68 8.39 -4.23
CA ILE A 37 -13.06 7.69 -2.99
C ILE A 37 -12.68 6.21 -3.08
N TYR A 38 -13.01 5.54 -4.18
CA TYR A 38 -12.65 4.13 -4.38
C TYR A 38 -11.14 3.90 -4.33
N LEU A 39 -10.35 4.76 -4.99
CA LEU A 39 -8.88 4.68 -4.93
C LEU A 39 -8.35 4.94 -3.51
N ALA A 40 -8.92 5.89 -2.78
CA ALA A 40 -8.56 6.17 -1.40
C ALA A 40 -8.82 4.95 -0.49
N PHE A 41 -9.98 4.33 -0.59
CA PHE A 41 -10.30 3.11 0.15
C PHE A 41 -9.33 1.97 -0.18
N ASN A 42 -9.04 1.75 -1.48
CA ASN A 42 -8.08 0.73 -1.89
C ASN A 42 -6.70 0.99 -1.30
N TYR A 43 -6.23 2.23 -1.35
CA TYR A 43 -4.94 2.62 -0.81
C TYR A 43 -4.87 2.40 0.70
N PHE A 44 -5.82 2.97 1.46
CA PHE A 44 -5.77 2.92 2.93
C PHE A 44 -5.96 1.50 3.47
N LEU A 45 -6.90 0.73 2.96
CA LEU A 45 -7.08 -0.66 3.38
C LEU A 45 -5.91 -1.53 2.91
N GLY A 46 -5.40 -1.29 1.71
CA GLY A 46 -4.22 -1.99 1.18
C GLY A 46 -2.98 -1.80 2.05
N ILE A 47 -2.66 -0.56 2.46
CA ILE A 47 -1.49 -0.30 3.32
C ILE A 47 -1.69 -0.82 4.75
N LEU A 48 -2.93 -0.81 5.27
CA LEU A 48 -3.26 -1.35 6.59
C LEU A 48 -3.00 -2.86 6.64
N ILE A 49 -3.55 -3.60 5.68
CA ILE A 49 -3.35 -5.05 5.54
C ILE A 49 -1.86 -5.37 5.32
N ASN A 50 -1.20 -4.62 4.42
CA ASN A 50 0.23 -4.80 4.15
C ASN A 50 1.07 -4.60 5.42
N GLN A 51 0.80 -3.54 6.21
CA GLN A 51 1.51 -3.28 7.45
C GLN A 51 1.29 -4.37 8.48
N PHE A 52 0.05 -4.82 8.68
CA PHE A 52 -0.27 -5.88 9.61
C PHE A 52 0.49 -7.17 9.28
N ILE A 53 0.45 -7.61 8.01
CA ILE A 53 1.16 -8.82 7.58
C ILE A 53 2.69 -8.62 7.72
N LYS A 54 3.21 -7.45 7.38
CA LYS A 54 4.64 -7.13 7.45
C LYS A 54 5.19 -7.27 8.86
N ILE A 55 4.53 -6.68 9.84
CA ILE A 55 4.95 -6.77 11.24
C ILE A 55 4.68 -8.16 11.85
N THR A 56 3.74 -8.93 11.29
CA THR A 56 3.46 -10.30 11.72
C THR A 56 4.51 -11.27 11.20
N ALA A 57 4.81 -11.23 9.92
CA ALA A 57 5.71 -12.17 9.25
C ALA A 57 7.19 -11.93 9.57
N CYS A 58 7.61 -10.68 9.79
CA CYS A 58 8.99 -10.28 10.13
C CYS A 58 10.05 -10.86 9.18
N ILE A 59 9.76 -11.02 7.89
CA ILE A 59 10.70 -11.61 6.90
C ILE A 59 11.73 -10.59 6.49
N TYR A 60 13.01 -10.93 6.63
CA TYR A 60 14.13 -10.08 6.25
C TYR A 60 14.24 -9.88 4.74
N ARG A 61 14.97 -8.84 4.35
CA ARG A 61 15.22 -8.49 2.95
C ARG A 61 16.13 -9.52 2.26
N PRO A 62 16.00 -9.70 0.92
CA PRO A 62 16.80 -10.69 0.17
C PRO A 62 18.30 -10.63 0.45
N TRP A 63 18.89 -9.43 0.51
CA TRP A 63 20.33 -9.26 0.78
C TRP A 63 20.76 -9.57 2.21
N VAL A 64 19.81 -9.67 3.14
CA VAL A 64 20.08 -10.15 4.51
C VAL A 64 20.04 -11.67 4.56
N LEU A 65 19.14 -12.29 3.77
CA LEU A 65 18.98 -13.74 3.71
C LEU A 65 20.08 -14.41 2.87
N ASP A 66 20.59 -13.73 1.84
CA ASP A 66 21.65 -14.26 0.99
C ASP A 66 22.68 -13.15 0.70
N SER A 67 23.90 -13.35 1.22
CA SER A 67 25.03 -12.41 1.06
C SER A 67 25.53 -12.23 -0.38
N ARG A 68 25.08 -13.06 -1.32
CA ARG A 68 25.38 -12.94 -2.75
C ARG A 68 24.53 -11.89 -3.45
N ILE A 69 23.46 -11.42 -2.79
CA ILE A 69 22.53 -10.43 -3.34
C ILE A 69 23.03 -9.04 -2.96
N HIS A 70 23.37 -8.23 -3.95
CA HIS A 70 23.89 -6.87 -3.78
C HIS A 70 23.00 -5.83 -4.47
N PRO A 71 21.95 -5.31 -3.81
CA PRO A 71 21.16 -4.19 -4.34
C PRO A 71 21.99 -2.91 -4.42
N THR A 72 21.58 -1.96 -5.24
CA THR A 72 22.21 -0.63 -5.27
C THR A 72 22.02 0.10 -3.95
N ALA A 73 22.97 0.97 -3.57
CA ALA A 73 22.90 1.73 -2.32
C ALA A 73 21.63 2.61 -2.24
N SER A 74 21.17 3.16 -3.37
CA SER A 74 19.91 3.92 -3.46
C SER A 74 18.68 3.05 -3.18
N ALA A 75 18.63 1.84 -3.76
CA ALA A 75 17.53 0.91 -3.54
C ALA A 75 17.47 0.43 -2.08
N MET A 76 18.64 0.15 -1.46
CA MET A 76 18.73 -0.23 -0.05
C MET A 76 18.24 0.89 0.88
N LYS A 77 18.62 2.15 0.60
CA LYS A 77 18.21 3.31 1.42
C LYS A 77 16.69 3.49 1.44
N MET A 78 16.01 3.23 0.34
CA MET A 78 14.56 3.33 0.22
C MET A 78 13.81 2.10 0.76
N ALA A 79 14.47 0.95 0.86
CA ALA A 79 13.88 -0.31 1.27
C ALA A 79 14.10 -0.59 2.76
N THR A 80 13.47 0.19 3.62
CA THR A 80 13.58 0.04 5.08
C THR A 80 12.66 -1.07 5.62
N GLY A 81 13.05 -1.66 6.77
CA GLY A 81 12.26 -2.66 7.48
C GLY A 81 12.15 -4.02 6.77
N TYR A 82 11.16 -4.80 7.18
CA TYR A 82 10.93 -6.15 6.66
C TYR A 82 10.52 -6.18 5.19
N SER A 83 10.79 -7.30 4.51
CA SER A 83 10.53 -7.49 3.09
C SER A 83 9.07 -7.75 2.78
N PHE A 84 8.50 -8.78 3.38
CA PHE A 84 7.20 -9.34 3.04
C PHE A 84 6.03 -8.65 3.74
N PRO A 85 4.93 -8.36 3.01
CA PRO A 85 4.80 -8.31 1.57
C PRO A 85 5.28 -6.96 0.99
N SER A 86 5.35 -6.83 -0.36
CA SER A 86 5.84 -5.64 -1.04
C SER A 86 4.91 -4.45 -0.91
N GLY A 87 5.36 -3.36 -0.25
CA GLY A 87 4.56 -2.14 -0.09
C GLY A 87 4.33 -1.39 -1.40
N HIS A 88 5.36 -1.24 -2.25
CA HIS A 88 5.22 -0.58 -3.56
C HIS A 88 4.23 -1.31 -4.47
N THR A 89 4.28 -2.64 -4.49
CA THR A 89 3.34 -3.45 -5.27
C THR A 89 1.91 -3.31 -4.73
N ALA A 90 1.74 -3.28 -3.41
CA ALA A 90 0.42 -3.07 -2.79
C ALA A 90 -0.16 -1.69 -3.16
N ILE A 91 0.65 -0.61 -3.10
CA ILE A 91 0.25 0.73 -3.50
C ILE A 91 -0.08 0.77 -5.00
N ALA A 92 0.80 0.24 -5.86
CA ALA A 92 0.58 0.20 -7.30
C ALA A 92 -0.72 -0.55 -7.66
N THR A 93 -0.99 -1.69 -7.02
CA THR A 93 -2.22 -2.45 -7.23
C THR A 93 -3.44 -1.66 -6.77
N SER A 94 -3.36 -0.99 -5.62
CA SER A 94 -4.46 -0.17 -5.09
C SER A 94 -4.84 0.98 -6.04
N ILE A 95 -3.85 1.67 -6.60
CA ILE A 95 -4.09 2.86 -7.44
C ILE A 95 -4.28 2.48 -8.90
N TRP A 96 -3.26 1.92 -9.54
CA TRP A 96 -3.30 1.61 -10.97
C TRP A 96 -4.24 0.43 -11.27
N GLY A 97 -4.28 -0.59 -10.39
CA GLY A 97 -5.26 -1.66 -10.45
C GLY A 97 -6.70 -1.13 -10.27
N GLY A 98 -6.90 -0.20 -9.33
CA GLY A 98 -8.18 0.49 -9.14
C GLY A 98 -8.62 1.28 -10.38
N LEU A 99 -7.71 2.01 -11.03
CA LEU A 99 -7.98 2.69 -12.31
C LEU A 99 -8.25 1.69 -13.44
N ALA A 100 -7.55 0.57 -13.51
CA ALA A 100 -7.84 -0.49 -14.48
C ALA A 100 -9.27 -1.04 -14.34
N VAL A 101 -9.74 -1.19 -13.11
CA VAL A 101 -11.14 -1.60 -12.81
C VAL A 101 -12.12 -0.51 -13.23
N LYS A 102 -11.84 0.77 -12.92
CA LYS A 102 -12.71 1.89 -13.30
C LYS A 102 -12.83 2.04 -14.82
N PHE A 103 -11.73 1.90 -15.54
CA PHE A 103 -11.67 2.04 -16.99
C PHE A 103 -11.74 0.70 -17.73
N TRP A 104 -12.43 -0.31 -17.16
CA TRP A 104 -12.46 -1.67 -17.68
C TRP A 104 -12.88 -1.78 -19.14
N ASN A 105 -13.83 -0.96 -19.58
CA ASN A 105 -14.35 -0.94 -20.95
C ASN A 105 -13.38 -0.31 -21.96
N ASN A 106 -12.44 0.51 -21.51
CA ASN A 106 -11.39 1.06 -22.37
C ASN A 106 -10.16 0.12 -22.34
N LYS A 107 -10.02 -0.70 -23.39
CA LYS A 107 -8.95 -1.70 -23.47
C LYS A 107 -7.56 -1.08 -23.33
N VAL A 108 -7.31 0.09 -23.92
CA VAL A 108 -5.99 0.75 -23.87
C VAL A 108 -5.66 1.14 -22.43
N LEU A 109 -6.53 1.90 -21.78
CA LEU A 109 -6.31 2.33 -20.38
C LEU A 109 -6.19 1.14 -19.44
N ARG A 110 -7.10 0.16 -19.57
CA ARG A 110 -7.06 -1.05 -18.73
C ARG A 110 -5.72 -1.76 -18.80
N TYR A 111 -5.27 -2.09 -20.00
CA TYR A 111 -4.01 -2.82 -20.16
C TYR A 111 -2.79 -1.97 -19.80
N SER A 112 -2.81 -0.65 -20.06
CA SER A 112 -1.75 0.26 -19.63
C SER A 112 -1.59 0.27 -18.11
N PHE A 113 -2.70 0.37 -17.36
CA PHE A 113 -2.66 0.35 -15.90
C PHE A 113 -2.25 -1.02 -15.35
N ILE A 114 -2.75 -2.13 -15.92
CA ILE A 114 -2.30 -3.48 -15.52
C ILE A 114 -0.81 -3.64 -15.78
N CYS A 115 -0.32 -3.22 -16.95
CA CYS A 115 1.10 -3.25 -17.27
C CYS A 115 1.93 -2.46 -16.27
N LEU A 116 1.46 -1.27 -15.86
CA LEU A 116 2.16 -0.45 -14.87
C LEU A 116 2.23 -1.14 -13.50
N VAL A 117 1.16 -1.81 -13.04
CA VAL A 117 1.19 -2.61 -11.81
C VAL A 117 2.25 -3.70 -11.89
N LEU A 118 2.28 -4.44 -13.01
CA LEU A 118 3.25 -5.53 -13.22
C LEU A 118 4.68 -5.00 -13.31
N LEU A 119 4.90 -3.86 -13.98
CA LEU A 119 6.20 -3.22 -14.09
C LEU A 119 6.71 -2.72 -12.73
N VAL A 120 5.85 -2.13 -11.88
CA VAL A 120 6.23 -1.77 -10.52
C VAL A 120 6.59 -3.01 -9.72
N GLY A 121 5.79 -4.08 -9.77
CA GLY A 121 6.12 -5.35 -9.11
C GLY A 121 7.46 -5.92 -9.58
N PHE A 122 7.66 -5.99 -10.89
CA PHE A 122 8.92 -6.46 -11.50
C PHE A 122 10.11 -5.60 -11.09
N SER A 123 9.96 -4.27 -11.06
CA SER A 123 11.04 -3.36 -10.64
C SER A 123 11.55 -3.68 -9.23
N ARG A 124 10.69 -4.14 -8.31
CA ARG A 124 11.09 -4.50 -6.94
C ARG A 124 11.96 -5.75 -6.91
N ASN A 125 11.67 -6.73 -7.77
CA ASN A 125 12.50 -7.92 -7.91
C ASN A 125 13.83 -7.58 -8.63
N TYR A 126 13.77 -6.81 -9.70
CA TYR A 126 14.96 -6.39 -10.45
C TYR A 126 15.95 -5.59 -9.58
N LEU A 127 15.44 -4.66 -8.75
CA LEU A 127 16.23 -3.88 -7.80
C LEU A 127 16.71 -4.71 -6.59
N LEU A 128 16.39 -6.00 -6.54
CA LEU A 128 16.81 -6.95 -5.50
C LEU A 128 16.33 -6.58 -4.08
N VAL A 129 15.26 -5.81 -3.98
CA VAL A 129 14.72 -5.33 -2.69
C VAL A 129 13.53 -6.16 -2.17
N HIS A 130 12.95 -6.99 -3.02
CA HIS A 130 11.87 -7.94 -2.69
C HIS A 130 12.07 -9.26 -3.44
N THR A 131 11.59 -10.35 -2.84
CA THR A 131 11.46 -11.64 -3.52
C THR A 131 10.25 -11.66 -4.44
N PRO A 132 10.19 -12.58 -5.44
CA PRO A 132 8.97 -12.77 -6.24
C PRO A 132 7.72 -13.08 -5.39
N GLN A 133 7.88 -13.82 -4.28
CA GLN A 133 6.80 -14.12 -3.33
C GLN A 133 6.22 -12.85 -2.69
N ASP A 134 7.06 -11.89 -2.30
CA ASP A 134 6.62 -10.61 -1.72
C ASP A 134 5.71 -9.85 -2.69
N VAL A 135 6.05 -9.90 -3.98
CA VAL A 135 5.32 -9.23 -5.06
C VAL A 135 4.01 -9.97 -5.36
N VAL A 136 4.06 -11.28 -5.56
CA VAL A 136 2.87 -12.11 -5.89
C VAL A 136 1.82 -12.02 -4.78
N VAL A 137 2.22 -12.15 -3.52
CA VAL A 137 1.28 -12.05 -2.40
C VAL A 137 0.68 -10.64 -2.32
N SER A 138 1.46 -9.58 -2.57
CA SER A 138 0.92 -8.21 -2.62
C SER A 138 -0.09 -8.01 -3.75
N LEU A 139 0.13 -8.60 -4.92
CA LEU A 139 -0.82 -8.56 -6.03
C LEU A 139 -2.13 -9.26 -5.67
N ILE A 140 -2.04 -10.47 -5.11
CA ILE A 140 -3.22 -11.25 -4.69
C ILE A 140 -4.03 -10.50 -3.65
N LEU A 141 -3.37 -10.01 -2.58
CA LEU A 141 -4.03 -9.21 -1.55
C LEU A 141 -4.66 -7.94 -2.13
N GLY A 142 -3.95 -7.25 -3.02
CA GLY A 142 -4.47 -6.07 -3.71
C GLY A 142 -5.73 -6.36 -4.51
N ILE A 143 -5.78 -7.47 -5.27
CA ILE A 143 -6.98 -7.89 -6.01
C ILE A 143 -8.17 -8.12 -5.08
N PHE A 144 -7.96 -8.78 -3.92
CA PHE A 144 -9.01 -8.95 -2.91
C PHE A 144 -9.49 -7.63 -2.34
N VAL A 145 -8.58 -6.68 -2.08
CA VAL A 145 -8.92 -5.33 -1.61
C VAL A 145 -9.75 -4.59 -2.67
N LEU A 146 -9.34 -4.61 -3.95
CA LEU A 146 -10.08 -3.98 -5.05
C LEU A 146 -11.52 -4.50 -5.13
N TRP A 147 -11.67 -5.82 -5.15
CA TRP A 147 -12.98 -6.45 -5.22
C TRP A 147 -13.82 -6.21 -3.96
N GLY A 148 -13.22 -6.34 -2.77
CA GLY A 148 -13.88 -6.10 -1.49
C GLY A 148 -14.39 -4.67 -1.35
N ASN A 149 -13.59 -3.68 -1.77
CA ASN A 149 -13.98 -2.28 -1.71
C ASN A 149 -15.11 -1.91 -2.68
N LEU A 150 -15.20 -2.54 -3.85
CA LEU A 150 -16.37 -2.35 -4.72
C LEU A 150 -17.65 -2.79 -3.99
N LYS A 151 -17.61 -3.95 -3.34
CA LYS A 151 -18.75 -4.47 -2.57
C LYS A 151 -19.06 -3.62 -1.34
N LEU A 152 -18.01 -3.16 -0.64
CA LEU A 152 -18.14 -2.32 0.54
C LEU A 152 -18.78 -0.98 0.22
N LEU A 153 -18.31 -0.29 -0.83
CA LEU A 153 -18.86 1.00 -1.24
C LEU A 153 -20.31 0.88 -1.73
N ASP A 154 -20.61 -0.15 -2.54
CA ASP A 154 -21.99 -0.46 -2.94
C ASP A 154 -22.90 -0.73 -1.72
N TRP A 155 -22.38 -1.47 -0.73
CA TRP A 155 -23.13 -1.71 0.51
C TRP A 155 -23.33 -0.41 1.31
N ILE A 156 -22.33 0.46 1.44
CA ILE A 156 -22.44 1.75 2.12
C ILE A 156 -23.52 2.61 1.46
N ASP A 157 -23.53 2.69 0.14
CA ASP A 157 -24.45 3.55 -0.61
C ASP A 157 -25.93 3.09 -0.52
N LYS A 158 -26.16 1.79 -0.29
CA LYS A 158 -27.51 1.21 -0.15
C LYS A 158 -28.14 1.37 1.24
N GLY A 159 -27.43 1.95 2.22
CA GLY A 159 -27.95 1.99 3.59
C GLY A 159 -27.66 3.26 4.36
N LYS A 160 -28.62 3.64 5.20
CA LYS A 160 -28.49 4.81 6.07
C LYS A 160 -27.41 4.56 7.15
N ASN A 161 -26.51 5.52 7.34
CA ASN A 161 -25.46 5.51 8.39
C ASN A 161 -24.46 4.35 8.33
N ARG A 162 -24.38 3.59 7.23
CA ARG A 162 -23.38 2.53 7.08
C ARG A 162 -21.95 3.07 6.98
N ASP A 163 -21.79 4.31 6.56
CA ASP A 163 -20.54 5.07 6.62
C ASP A 163 -19.98 5.16 8.05
N TRP A 164 -20.83 5.46 9.04
CA TRP A 164 -20.43 5.48 10.46
C TRP A 164 -20.06 4.08 10.98
N VAL A 165 -20.75 3.04 10.52
CA VAL A 165 -20.40 1.66 10.86
C VAL A 165 -19.02 1.31 10.35
N VAL A 166 -18.70 1.68 9.09
CA VAL A 166 -17.37 1.48 8.51
C VAL A 166 -16.31 2.27 9.26
N PHE A 167 -16.58 3.52 9.60
CA PHE A 167 -15.65 4.33 10.39
C PHE A 167 -15.38 3.72 11.76
N GLY A 168 -16.41 3.26 12.47
CA GLY A 168 -16.25 2.54 13.74
C GLY A 168 -15.40 1.28 13.58
N ALA A 169 -15.62 0.50 12.50
CA ALA A 169 -14.81 -0.67 12.21
C ALA A 169 -13.34 -0.31 11.90
N VAL A 170 -13.10 0.77 11.16
CA VAL A 170 -11.75 1.28 10.88
C VAL A 170 -11.06 1.70 12.18
N LEU A 171 -11.74 2.45 13.07
CA LEU A 171 -11.18 2.84 14.36
C LEU A 171 -10.83 1.62 15.22
N PHE A 172 -11.71 0.63 15.26
CA PHE A 172 -11.46 -0.62 15.98
C PHE A 172 -10.24 -1.36 15.44
N VAL A 173 -10.16 -1.56 14.10
CA VAL A 173 -9.01 -2.23 13.47
C VAL A 173 -7.71 -1.45 13.69
N CYS A 174 -7.76 -0.10 13.63
CA CYS A 174 -6.60 0.74 13.91
C CYS A 174 -6.15 0.60 15.37
N ALA A 175 -7.07 0.56 16.33
CA ALA A 175 -6.76 0.35 17.74
C ALA A 175 -6.13 -1.02 17.98
N VAL A 176 -6.69 -2.08 17.36
CA VAL A 176 -6.14 -3.44 17.42
C VAL A 176 -4.73 -3.48 16.81
N LEU A 177 -4.50 -2.82 15.67
CA LEU A 177 -3.19 -2.77 15.03
C LEU A 177 -2.16 -2.06 15.92
N ILE A 178 -2.52 -0.94 16.55
CA ILE A 178 -1.64 -0.24 17.48
C ILE A 178 -1.30 -1.15 18.66
N ALA A 179 -2.32 -1.72 19.33
CA ALA A 179 -2.12 -2.62 20.45
C ALA A 179 -1.25 -3.82 20.07
N TYR A 180 -1.51 -4.42 18.91
CA TYR A 180 -0.70 -5.52 18.41
C TYR A 180 0.76 -5.11 18.15
N THR A 181 0.97 -3.93 17.55
CA THR A 181 2.31 -3.42 17.25
C THR A 181 3.13 -3.16 18.51
N GLU A 182 2.49 -2.67 19.58
CA GLU A 182 3.13 -2.40 20.87
C GLU A 182 3.41 -3.68 21.68
N LEU A 183 2.47 -4.62 21.69
CA LEU A 183 2.57 -5.82 22.51
C LEU A 183 3.42 -6.93 21.85
N LYS A 184 3.65 -6.84 20.54
CA LYS A 184 4.40 -7.85 19.82
C LYS A 184 5.89 -7.80 20.15
N HIS A 185 6.44 -8.97 20.45
CA HIS A 185 7.89 -9.18 20.53
C HIS A 185 8.45 -9.34 19.12
N TYR A 186 9.30 -8.40 18.71
CA TYR A 186 9.98 -8.44 17.40
C TYR A 186 11.30 -9.21 17.53
N PRO A 187 11.71 -9.99 16.51
CA PRO A 187 13.04 -10.59 16.49
C PRO A 187 14.11 -9.49 16.47
N ILE A 188 15.14 -9.68 17.29
CA ILE A 188 16.30 -8.76 17.36
C ILE A 188 17.51 -9.57 16.91
N ASP A 189 17.84 -9.44 15.64
CA ASP A 189 18.98 -10.10 15.03
C ASP A 189 20.06 -9.08 14.67
N TYR A 190 21.33 -9.46 14.86
CA TYR A 190 22.49 -8.62 14.63
C TYR A 190 23.31 -9.13 13.44
N PHE A 191 23.80 -8.21 12.65
CA PHE A 191 24.79 -8.47 11.63
C PHE A 191 25.91 -7.44 11.72
N ASN A 192 27.17 -7.90 11.89
CA ASN A 192 28.35 -7.04 12.11
C ASN A 192 28.14 -6.01 13.25
N GLY A 193 27.53 -6.41 14.34
CA GLY A 193 27.28 -5.55 15.51
C GLY A 193 26.16 -4.51 15.35
N LYS A 194 25.43 -4.52 14.23
CA LYS A 194 24.27 -3.64 13.97
C LYS A 194 22.98 -4.45 13.96
N ILE A 195 21.92 -3.88 14.52
CA ILE A 195 20.57 -4.47 14.45
C ILE A 195 20.12 -4.46 12.99
N LEU A 196 19.67 -5.62 12.48
CA LEU A 196 19.21 -5.78 11.11
C LEU A 196 17.93 -5.00 10.81
N VAL A 197 16.95 -5.10 11.71
CA VAL A 197 15.72 -4.32 11.64
C VAL A 197 15.42 -3.81 13.05
N ASP A 198 15.39 -2.49 13.21
CA ASP A 198 15.08 -1.86 14.48
C ASP A 198 13.58 -2.02 14.81
N PRO A 199 13.21 -2.73 15.89
CA PRO A 199 11.83 -2.91 16.33
C PRO A 199 11.11 -1.58 16.59
N LEU A 200 11.79 -0.62 17.22
CA LEU A 200 11.22 0.71 17.50
C LEU A 200 10.87 1.46 16.21
N LYS A 201 11.68 1.28 15.17
CA LYS A 201 11.39 1.86 13.87
C LYS A 201 10.14 1.21 13.25
N MET A 202 9.97 -0.10 13.38
CA MET A 202 8.77 -0.80 12.88
C MET A 202 7.49 -0.31 13.57
N THR A 203 7.56 -0.13 14.87
CA THR A 203 6.47 0.46 15.67
C THR A 203 6.17 1.89 15.20
N ARG A 204 7.18 2.75 15.14
CA ARG A 204 7.04 4.15 14.70
C ARG A 204 6.52 4.28 13.27
N ASP A 205 6.91 3.40 12.35
CA ASP A 205 6.44 3.40 10.96
C ASP A 205 4.96 2.99 10.83
N SER A 206 4.36 2.41 11.87
CA SER A 206 2.94 2.02 11.88
C SER A 206 2.01 3.19 12.24
N TYR A 207 2.42 4.07 13.14
CA TYR A 207 1.58 5.19 13.60
C TYR A 207 1.13 6.16 12.51
N PRO A 208 2.03 6.71 11.64
CA PRO A 208 1.60 7.61 10.58
C PRO A 208 0.56 6.99 9.65
N LYS A 209 0.68 5.68 9.37
CA LYS A 209 -0.29 4.96 8.53
C LYS A 209 -1.67 4.92 9.20
N VAL A 210 -1.72 4.61 10.49
CA VAL A 210 -2.96 4.58 11.27
C VAL A 210 -3.61 5.96 11.34
N TYR A 211 -2.85 7.00 11.68
CA TYR A 211 -3.39 8.36 11.76
C TYR A 211 -3.88 8.87 10.41
N MET A 212 -3.17 8.57 9.33
CA MET A 212 -3.56 8.94 7.98
C MET A 212 -4.88 8.27 7.58
N ILE A 213 -5.06 6.99 7.93
CA ILE A 213 -6.30 6.25 7.66
C ILE A 213 -7.46 6.85 8.43
N ILE A 214 -7.32 7.09 9.73
CA ILE A 214 -8.36 7.70 10.56
C ILE A 214 -8.74 9.07 10.02
N GLY A 215 -7.76 9.93 9.72
CA GLY A 215 -7.99 11.25 9.16
C GLY A 215 -8.71 11.22 7.81
N ALA A 216 -8.32 10.30 6.92
CA ALA A 216 -8.94 10.16 5.60
C ALA A 216 -10.41 9.69 5.68
N PHE A 217 -10.70 8.71 6.53
CA PHE A 217 -12.08 8.24 6.72
C PHE A 217 -12.95 9.30 7.42
N LEU A 218 -12.41 10.01 8.40
CA LEU A 218 -13.12 11.13 9.02
C LEU A 218 -13.40 12.24 7.99
N GLY A 219 -12.41 12.64 7.20
CA GLY A 219 -12.57 13.63 6.14
C GLY A 219 -13.60 13.21 5.10
N TRP A 220 -13.60 11.94 4.69
CA TRP A 220 -14.60 11.39 3.78
C TRP A 220 -16.04 11.45 4.37
N ILE A 221 -16.22 11.15 5.68
CA ILE A 221 -17.54 11.27 6.33
C ILE A 221 -17.97 12.73 6.39
N LEU A 222 -17.07 13.64 6.78
CA LEU A 222 -17.36 15.07 6.84
C LEU A 222 -17.78 15.61 5.47
N ASP A 223 -17.06 15.24 4.43
CA ASP A 223 -17.45 15.60 3.07
C ASP A 223 -18.84 15.03 2.72
N ARG A 224 -19.06 13.75 2.93
CA ARG A 224 -20.31 13.06 2.57
C ARG A 224 -21.53 13.59 3.31
N LYS A 225 -21.38 14.06 4.56
CA LYS A 225 -22.51 14.46 5.42
C LYS A 225 -22.75 15.97 5.46
N PHE A 226 -21.69 16.77 5.36
CA PHE A 226 -21.78 18.19 5.66
C PHE A 226 -21.34 19.08 4.49
N ILE A 227 -20.30 18.69 3.78
CA ILE A 227 -19.74 19.53 2.70
C ILE A 227 -20.44 19.22 1.38
N ASN A 228 -20.60 17.92 1.08
CA ASN A 228 -21.17 17.38 -0.15
C ASN A 228 -20.66 18.08 -1.41
N PHE A 229 -19.34 18.19 -1.51
CA PHE A 229 -18.68 18.75 -2.69
C PHE A 229 -19.07 17.95 -3.93
N GLU A 230 -19.46 18.64 -5.01
CA GLU A 230 -19.82 18.09 -6.33
C GLU A 230 -18.81 18.51 -7.40
#